data_040b75d7720508a30f87a11b25bf8f95
#
_entry.id   040b75d7720508a30f87a11b25bf8f95
#
_cell.length_a   1.000
_cell.length_b   1.000
_cell.length_c   1.000
_cell.angle_alpha   90.00
_cell.angle_beta   90.00
_cell.angle_gamma   90.00
#
_symmetry.space_group_name_H-M   'P 1'
#
loop_
_entity.id
_entity.type
_entity.pdbx_description
1 polymer ?
#
loop_
_entity_poly.entity_id
_entity_poly.type
_entity_poly.pdbx_seq_one_letter_code
_entity_poly.pdbx_strand_id
1 'polypeptide(L)'
;MEQLAHTGTPWSDAPRPTVVLALALESYGGGRGSEALLVAVAVVALATLGLFSRKQRLEEESVVVLGQTHHEFLKISAAIGVLAIILGVLVSLLFDSAFQGRYGVFAFIPLVLAVGVGLSQLPHRTGIVLLVVLSLISVVSVARELSRDRSQIGEIAASIEKNGVAGDSVVFCPDQLAPAAHRVLGNEFNLYAYPTLDSGDTVDWYDYELRNTNSDPSEVAERILSLHISEQSLWLVWVDGYKTFGSQCGELERVLAAFSSSSKVFVDANGDDFYNSANLTRFTK
;
A
#
# COMPACT_ATOMS: atom_id res chain seq x y z
N MET A 1 2.32 2.11 -24.66
CA MET A 1 1.39 3.28 -24.59
C MET A 1 -0.05 2.81 -24.40
N GLU A 2 -0.49 1.82 -25.14
CA GLU A 2 -1.86 1.25 -25.04
C GLU A 2 -2.18 0.74 -23.61
N GLN A 3 -1.28 -0.01 -22.99
CA GLN A 3 -1.45 -0.50 -21.64
C GLN A 3 -1.62 0.62 -20.59
N LEU A 4 -0.91 1.74 -20.72
CA LEU A 4 -1.05 2.89 -19.83
C LEU A 4 -2.41 3.60 -19.96
N ALA A 5 -3.00 3.59 -21.17
CA ALA A 5 -4.31 4.18 -21.40
C ALA A 5 -5.44 3.37 -20.72
N HIS A 6 -5.27 2.05 -20.60
CA HIS A 6 -6.31 1.16 -20.08
C HIS A 6 -6.10 0.73 -18.62
N THR A 7 -4.88 0.82 -18.09
CA THR A 7 -4.57 0.30 -16.74
C THR A 7 -4.15 1.38 -15.75
N GLY A 8 -4.22 2.63 -16.02
CA GLY A 8 -3.85 3.76 -15.16
C GLY A 8 -3.63 3.47 -13.65
N THR A 9 -3.69 4.44 -12.81
CA THR A 9 -3.70 4.25 -11.34
C THR A 9 -4.99 4.83 -10.75
N PRO A 10 -6.13 4.15 -10.98
CA PRO A 10 -7.45 4.70 -10.69
C PRO A 10 -7.74 4.88 -9.19
N TRP A 11 -6.88 4.36 -8.33
CA TRP A 11 -7.07 4.40 -6.87
C TRP A 11 -6.52 5.66 -6.18
N SER A 12 -5.66 6.45 -6.85
CA SER A 12 -5.04 7.63 -6.23
C SER A 12 -4.58 8.65 -7.27
N ASP A 13 -4.65 9.93 -6.90
CA ASP A 13 -4.10 11.03 -7.69
C ASP A 13 -2.57 11.05 -7.65
N ALA A 14 -1.97 11.81 -8.58
CA ALA A 14 -0.53 12.04 -8.59
C ALA A 14 -0.10 12.79 -7.32
N PRO A 15 0.82 12.23 -6.52
CA PRO A 15 1.25 12.88 -5.30
C PRO A 15 2.15 14.08 -5.61
N ARG A 16 2.16 15.07 -4.71
CA ARG A 16 3.10 16.19 -4.79
C ARG A 16 4.55 15.67 -4.71
N PRO A 17 5.53 16.30 -5.39
CA PRO A 17 6.93 15.86 -5.37
C PRO A 17 7.52 15.70 -3.97
N THR A 18 7.12 16.56 -3.02
CA THR A 18 7.53 16.46 -1.61
C THR A 18 7.01 15.19 -0.93
N VAL A 19 5.80 14.76 -1.27
CA VAL A 19 5.20 13.51 -0.76
C VAL A 19 5.93 12.30 -1.35
N VAL A 20 6.30 12.34 -2.63
CA VAL A 20 7.10 11.27 -3.27
C VAL A 20 8.43 11.09 -2.56
N LEU A 21 9.13 12.20 -2.24
CA LEU A 21 10.39 12.15 -1.50
C LEU A 21 10.18 11.55 -0.10
N ALA A 22 9.13 11.96 0.61
CA ALA A 22 8.79 11.44 1.94
C ALA A 22 8.50 9.94 1.87
N LEU A 23 7.67 9.48 0.92
CA LEU A 23 7.34 8.06 0.72
C LEU A 23 8.57 7.22 0.37
N ALA A 24 9.48 7.74 -0.47
CA ALA A 24 10.72 7.07 -0.80
C ALA A 24 11.63 6.93 0.42
N LEU A 25 11.81 8.01 1.21
CA LEU A 25 12.61 8.00 2.42
C LEU A 25 12.02 7.07 3.50
N GLU A 26 10.71 7.09 3.69
CA GLU A 26 10.01 6.17 4.60
C GLU A 26 10.21 4.71 4.19
N SER A 27 10.09 4.40 2.91
CA SER A 27 10.32 3.05 2.36
C SER A 27 11.75 2.56 2.60
N TYR A 28 12.74 3.47 2.55
CA TYR A 28 14.14 3.14 2.83
C TYR A 28 14.46 3.09 4.33
N GLY A 29 13.67 3.80 5.15
CA GLY A 29 13.81 3.81 6.61
C GLY A 29 13.27 2.54 7.30
N GLY A 30 12.56 1.68 6.57
CA GLY A 30 12.11 0.37 7.05
C GLY A 30 10.96 0.41 8.05
N GLY A 31 10.13 1.47 8.09
CA GLY A 31 9.01 1.51 8.99
C GLY A 31 8.12 2.76 8.86
N ARG A 32 7.07 2.80 9.65
CA ARG A 32 6.17 3.94 9.78
C ARG A 32 6.46 4.70 11.07
N GLY A 33 6.27 6.01 11.04
CA GLY A 33 6.36 6.86 12.23
C GLY A 33 7.74 7.50 12.43
N SER A 34 7.99 7.95 13.65
CA SER A 34 9.21 8.70 14.01
C SER A 34 10.49 7.90 13.85
N GLU A 35 10.43 6.58 14.06
CA GLU A 35 11.58 5.69 13.88
C GLU A 35 12.05 5.66 12.42
N ALA A 36 11.12 5.61 11.46
CA ALA A 36 11.44 5.64 10.03
C ALA A 36 12.18 6.94 9.65
N LEU A 37 11.77 8.07 10.22
CA LEU A 37 12.45 9.35 9.99
C LEU A 37 13.88 9.34 10.54
N LEU A 38 14.10 8.82 11.74
CA LEU A 38 15.44 8.72 12.33
C LEU A 38 16.36 7.83 11.50
N VAL A 39 15.87 6.67 11.08
CA VAL A 39 16.62 5.77 10.19
C VAL A 39 16.89 6.43 8.84
N ALA A 40 15.90 7.10 8.26
CA ALA A 40 16.07 7.83 6.99
C ALA A 40 17.16 8.91 7.10
N VAL A 41 17.16 9.70 8.17
CA VAL A 41 18.21 10.72 8.41
C VAL A 41 19.58 10.08 8.52
N ALA A 42 19.72 8.97 9.28
CA ALA A 42 20.98 8.26 9.41
C ALA A 42 21.45 7.66 8.08
N VAL A 43 20.54 7.07 7.30
CA VAL A 43 20.80 6.52 5.97
C VAL A 43 21.28 7.61 5.02
N VAL A 44 20.59 8.76 4.98
CA VAL A 44 20.98 9.90 4.12
C VAL A 44 22.34 10.47 4.54
N ALA A 45 22.60 10.62 5.85
CA ALA A 45 23.87 11.09 6.33
C ALA A 45 25.02 10.14 5.96
N LEU A 46 24.85 8.83 6.15
CA LEU A 46 25.82 7.82 5.77
C LEU A 46 26.03 7.75 4.25
N ALA A 47 24.97 7.82 3.46
CA ALA A 47 25.07 7.86 2.00
C ALA A 47 25.83 9.12 1.53
N THR A 48 25.57 10.27 2.17
CA THR A 48 26.29 11.51 1.87
C THR A 48 27.78 11.39 2.20
N LEU A 49 28.13 10.80 3.36
CA LEU A 49 29.51 10.48 3.70
C LEU A 49 30.14 9.53 2.65
N GLY A 50 29.43 8.51 2.21
CA GLY A 50 29.90 7.59 1.20
C GLY A 50 30.18 8.22 -0.15
N LEU A 51 29.32 9.17 -0.56
CA LEU A 51 29.40 9.84 -1.87
C LEU A 51 30.42 11.00 -1.89
N PHE A 52 30.58 11.71 -0.77
CA PHE A 52 31.28 13.00 -0.73
C PHE A 52 32.42 13.04 0.29
N SER A 53 32.82 11.93 0.89
CA SER A 53 33.97 11.92 1.80
C SER A 53 35.04 10.93 1.39
N ARG A 54 36.25 11.20 1.87
CA ARG A 54 37.43 10.37 1.70
C ARG A 54 38.17 10.26 3.02
N LYS A 55 38.56 9.05 3.38
CA LYS A 55 39.45 8.81 4.52
C LYS A 55 40.87 9.12 4.10
N GLN A 56 41.46 10.11 4.73
CA GLN A 56 42.86 10.48 4.52
C GLN A 56 43.66 10.17 5.77
N ARG A 57 44.78 9.50 5.62
CA ARG A 57 45.68 9.25 6.71
C ARG A 57 46.65 10.42 6.80
N LEU A 58 46.57 11.17 7.87
CA LEU A 58 47.48 12.25 8.19
C LEU A 58 48.30 11.79 9.40
N GLU A 59 49.60 11.48 9.19
CA GLU A 59 50.52 10.93 10.18
C GLU A 59 49.96 9.64 10.83
N GLU A 60 49.63 9.66 12.10
CA GLU A 60 49.07 8.50 12.83
C GLU A 60 47.56 8.51 12.94
N GLU A 61 46.89 9.61 12.56
CA GLU A 61 45.44 9.76 12.66
C GLU A 61 44.74 9.63 11.31
N SER A 62 43.54 9.02 11.34
CA SER A 62 42.66 8.93 10.18
C SER A 62 41.64 10.04 10.26
N VAL A 63 41.69 11.00 9.31
CA VAL A 63 40.73 12.11 9.22
C VAL A 63 39.81 11.89 8.06
N VAL A 64 38.51 12.17 8.27
CA VAL A 64 37.52 12.15 7.20
C VAL A 64 37.49 13.54 6.57
N VAL A 65 37.87 13.62 5.30
CA VAL A 65 37.88 14.87 4.55
C VAL A 65 36.70 14.86 3.58
N LEU A 66 35.90 15.90 3.60
CA LEU A 66 34.86 16.14 2.60
C LEU A 66 35.53 16.53 1.28
N GLY A 67 35.29 15.77 0.24
CA GLY A 67 35.90 16.00 -1.06
C GLY A 67 35.54 14.93 -2.08
N GLN A 68 36.25 14.95 -3.23
CA GLN A 68 35.99 13.96 -4.29
C GLN A 68 36.32 12.55 -3.84
N THR A 69 35.31 11.66 -3.87
CA THR A 69 35.56 10.23 -3.68
C THR A 69 36.14 9.62 -4.95
N HIS A 70 36.97 8.57 -4.81
CA HIS A 70 37.51 7.81 -5.94
C HIS A 70 36.49 6.77 -6.49
N HIS A 71 35.28 6.69 -5.89
CA HIS A 71 34.28 5.71 -6.28
C HIS A 71 33.37 6.23 -7.39
N GLU A 72 33.90 6.39 -8.61
CA GLU A 72 33.13 6.86 -9.77
C GLU A 72 31.91 5.98 -10.04
N PHE A 73 32.06 4.66 -9.90
CA PHE A 73 30.95 3.72 -10.05
C PHE A 73 29.81 4.04 -9.06
N LEU A 74 30.12 4.38 -7.80
CA LEU A 74 29.11 4.72 -6.80
C LEU A 74 28.37 6.01 -7.15
N LYS A 75 29.08 7.03 -7.63
CA LYS A 75 28.47 8.30 -8.09
C LYS A 75 27.53 8.07 -9.26
N ILE A 76 27.97 7.29 -10.26
CA ILE A 76 27.16 6.96 -11.43
C ILE A 76 25.91 6.18 -11.00
N SER A 77 26.08 5.17 -10.14
CA SER A 77 24.96 4.37 -9.62
C SER A 77 23.97 5.22 -8.82
N ALA A 78 24.45 6.13 -7.97
CA ALA A 78 23.61 7.06 -7.22
C ALA A 78 22.88 8.04 -8.15
N ALA A 79 23.55 8.56 -9.18
CA ALA A 79 22.94 9.43 -10.18
C ALA A 79 21.82 8.70 -10.95
N ILE A 80 22.03 7.43 -11.33
CA ILE A 80 21.00 6.60 -11.97
C ILE A 80 19.81 6.41 -11.03
N GLY A 81 20.03 6.12 -9.74
CA GLY A 81 18.97 5.97 -8.76
C GLY A 81 18.13 7.23 -8.58
N VAL A 82 18.79 8.39 -8.47
CA VAL A 82 18.13 9.70 -8.38
C VAL A 82 17.35 10.00 -9.66
N LEU A 83 17.96 9.76 -10.83
CA LEU A 83 17.30 9.96 -12.11
C LEU A 83 16.06 9.08 -12.27
N ALA A 84 16.10 7.82 -11.81
CA ALA A 84 14.95 6.93 -11.84
C ALA A 84 13.78 7.48 -10.99
N ILE A 85 14.06 8.04 -9.80
CA ILE A 85 13.03 8.68 -8.97
C ILE A 85 12.47 9.93 -9.67
N ILE A 86 13.34 10.78 -10.22
CA ILE A 86 12.91 12.00 -10.94
C ILE A 86 12.01 11.63 -12.13
N LEU A 87 12.40 10.63 -12.92
CA LEU A 87 11.58 10.15 -14.04
C LEU A 87 10.25 9.59 -13.56
N GLY A 88 10.23 8.84 -12.46
CA GLY A 88 8.99 8.34 -11.86
C GLY A 88 8.05 9.47 -11.44
N VAL A 89 8.58 10.53 -10.82
CA VAL A 89 7.82 11.75 -10.46
C VAL A 89 7.29 12.45 -11.70
N LEU A 90 8.12 12.63 -12.72
CA LEU A 90 7.71 13.29 -13.97
C LEU A 90 6.61 12.52 -14.68
N VAL A 91 6.73 11.19 -14.76
CA VAL A 91 5.68 10.34 -15.34
C VAL A 91 4.39 10.45 -14.52
N SER A 92 4.49 10.40 -13.19
CA SER A 92 3.33 10.56 -12.30
C SER A 92 2.59 11.88 -12.56
N LEU A 93 3.32 12.98 -12.66
CA LEU A 93 2.73 14.32 -12.90
C LEU A 93 2.18 14.50 -14.32
N LEU A 94 2.83 13.91 -15.33
CA LEU A 94 2.42 14.07 -16.74
C LEU A 94 1.19 13.21 -17.10
N PHE A 95 1.01 12.08 -16.44
CA PHE A 95 -0.04 11.11 -16.73
C PHE A 95 -1.06 10.96 -15.59
N ASP A 96 -1.04 11.88 -14.62
CA ASP A 96 -1.92 11.84 -13.42
C ASP A 96 -1.97 10.46 -12.77
N SER A 97 -0.78 9.86 -12.59
CA SER A 97 -0.67 8.52 -12.05
C SER A 97 -0.08 8.53 -10.64
N ALA A 98 -0.56 7.62 -9.77
CA ALA A 98 -0.04 7.50 -8.40
C ALA A 98 1.42 7.05 -8.39
N PHE A 99 2.24 7.68 -7.54
CA PHE A 99 3.57 7.20 -7.22
C PHE A 99 3.54 6.43 -5.89
N GLN A 100 4.00 5.21 -5.92
CA GLN A 100 4.16 4.38 -4.72
C GLN A 100 5.63 4.25 -4.37
N GLY A 101 5.96 4.25 -3.06
CA GLY A 101 7.35 4.12 -2.59
C GLY A 101 8.11 2.91 -3.18
N ARG A 102 7.39 1.81 -3.45
CA ARG A 102 7.93 0.61 -4.12
C ARG A 102 8.50 0.87 -5.53
N TYR A 103 8.08 1.91 -6.21
CA TYR A 103 8.64 2.29 -7.53
C TYR A 103 10.02 2.91 -7.40
N GLY A 104 10.40 3.35 -6.19
CA GLY A 104 11.74 3.82 -5.89
C GLY A 104 12.78 2.71 -5.62
N VAL A 105 12.41 1.42 -5.74
CA VAL A 105 13.29 0.27 -5.44
C VAL A 105 14.61 0.30 -6.24
N PHE A 106 14.60 0.85 -7.44
CA PHE A 106 15.81 0.97 -8.27
C PHE A 106 16.88 1.87 -7.64
N ALA A 107 16.49 2.83 -6.79
CA ALA A 107 17.41 3.68 -6.06
C ALA A 107 17.95 3.02 -4.77
N PHE A 108 17.36 1.91 -4.33
CA PHE A 108 17.72 1.22 -3.09
C PHE A 108 19.12 0.63 -3.14
N ILE A 109 19.49 -0.03 -4.23
CA ILE A 109 20.83 -0.64 -4.39
C ILE A 109 21.94 0.40 -4.31
N PRO A 110 21.93 1.49 -5.13
CA PRO A 110 22.89 2.57 -5.00
C PRO A 110 22.96 3.17 -3.59
N LEU A 111 21.81 3.32 -2.94
CA LEU A 111 21.72 3.86 -1.59
C LEU A 111 22.45 2.96 -0.58
N VAL A 112 22.18 1.66 -0.61
CA VAL A 112 22.83 0.68 0.29
C VAL A 112 24.34 0.67 0.08
N LEU A 113 24.80 0.72 -1.18
CA LEU A 113 26.24 0.81 -1.49
C LEU A 113 26.85 2.10 -0.93
N ALA A 114 26.16 3.24 -1.09
CA ALA A 114 26.63 4.52 -0.55
C ALA A 114 26.72 4.49 0.99
N VAL A 115 25.71 3.92 1.65
CA VAL A 115 25.70 3.71 3.12
C VAL A 115 26.85 2.82 3.55
N GLY A 116 27.11 1.71 2.86
CA GLY A 116 28.23 0.81 3.16
C GLY A 116 29.58 1.52 3.06
N VAL A 117 29.79 2.32 2.00
CA VAL A 117 30.99 3.13 1.85
C VAL A 117 31.05 4.21 2.95
N GLY A 118 29.93 4.86 3.28
CA GLY A 118 29.85 5.84 4.36
C GLY A 118 30.24 5.26 5.73
N LEU A 119 29.75 4.08 6.05
CA LEU A 119 30.13 3.34 7.26
C LEU A 119 31.63 3.05 7.29
N SER A 120 32.23 2.71 6.16
CA SER A 120 33.68 2.43 6.08
C SER A 120 34.57 3.67 6.30
N GLN A 121 34.02 4.88 6.13
CA GLN A 121 34.73 6.13 6.41
C GLN A 121 34.82 6.42 7.92
N LEU A 122 33.93 5.86 8.73
CA LEU A 122 33.92 6.07 10.17
C LEU A 122 35.00 5.25 10.88
N PRO A 123 35.38 5.64 12.11
CA PRO A 123 36.21 4.78 12.96
C PRO A 123 35.59 3.38 13.12
N HIS A 124 36.37 2.35 13.03
CA HIS A 124 35.91 0.95 12.96
C HIS A 124 34.84 0.60 14.02
N ARG A 125 35.07 1.01 15.27
CA ARG A 125 34.12 0.76 16.38
C ARG A 125 32.80 1.50 16.16
N THR A 126 32.83 2.77 15.74
CA THR A 126 31.65 3.59 15.47
C THR A 126 30.86 3.03 14.30
N GLY A 127 31.56 2.63 13.22
CA GLY A 127 30.91 2.01 12.05
C GLY A 127 30.19 0.71 12.40
N ILE A 128 30.81 -0.16 13.19
CA ILE A 128 30.18 -1.41 13.65
C ILE A 128 28.98 -1.11 14.55
N VAL A 129 29.10 -0.21 15.53
CA VAL A 129 28.00 0.13 16.43
C VAL A 129 26.80 0.68 15.62
N LEU A 130 27.03 1.60 14.69
CA LEU A 130 25.96 2.13 13.83
C LEU A 130 25.34 1.05 12.96
N LEU A 131 26.13 0.17 12.35
CA LEU A 131 25.62 -0.94 11.56
C LEU A 131 24.71 -1.85 12.41
N VAL A 132 25.15 -2.21 13.62
CA VAL A 132 24.37 -3.06 14.53
C VAL A 132 23.08 -2.36 14.96
N VAL A 133 23.15 -1.08 15.35
CA VAL A 133 21.96 -0.30 15.76
C VAL A 133 20.96 -0.19 14.61
N LEU A 134 21.40 0.19 13.41
CA LEU A 134 20.53 0.29 12.24
C LEU A 134 19.92 -1.06 11.87
N SER A 135 20.70 -2.14 11.93
CA SER A 135 20.21 -3.50 11.68
C SER A 135 19.16 -3.92 12.70
N LEU A 136 19.38 -3.65 13.98
CA LEU A 136 18.41 -3.97 15.03
C LEU A 136 17.10 -3.19 14.86
N ILE A 137 17.18 -1.89 14.59
CA ILE A 137 15.99 -1.06 14.32
C ILE A 137 15.25 -1.63 13.10
N SER A 138 15.96 -1.97 12.02
CA SER A 138 15.34 -2.56 10.81
C SER A 138 14.68 -3.90 11.10
N VAL A 139 15.31 -4.78 11.87
CA VAL A 139 14.73 -6.08 12.26
C VAL A 139 13.46 -5.89 13.10
N VAL A 140 13.49 -4.99 14.09
CA VAL A 140 12.32 -4.68 14.92
C VAL A 140 11.19 -4.09 14.06
N SER A 141 11.52 -3.19 13.14
CA SER A 141 10.56 -2.56 12.22
C SER A 141 9.89 -3.60 11.32
N VAL A 142 10.69 -4.47 10.70
CA VAL A 142 10.18 -5.58 9.87
C VAL A 142 9.34 -6.55 10.70
N ALA A 143 9.79 -6.94 11.89
CA ALA A 143 9.02 -7.83 12.75
C ALA A 143 7.66 -7.23 13.14
N ARG A 144 7.64 -5.92 13.44
CA ARG A 144 6.40 -5.19 13.74
C ARG A 144 5.45 -5.14 12.53
N GLU A 145 5.99 -4.91 11.32
CA GLU A 145 5.18 -4.89 10.10
C GLU A 145 4.64 -6.29 9.74
N LEU A 146 5.43 -7.33 9.94
CA LEU A 146 4.99 -8.72 9.71
C LEU A 146 3.96 -9.22 10.74
N SER A 147 3.94 -8.63 11.93
CA SER A 147 2.96 -9.01 12.98
C SER A 147 1.64 -8.26 12.88
N ARG A 148 1.50 -7.33 11.92
CA ARG A 148 0.26 -6.57 11.71
C ARG A 148 -0.50 -7.11 10.52
N ASP A 149 -1.80 -7.29 10.71
CA ASP A 149 -2.70 -7.54 9.59
C ASP A 149 -2.85 -6.25 8.78
N ARG A 150 -2.63 -6.35 7.46
CA ARG A 150 -2.76 -5.19 6.56
C ARG A 150 -4.21 -4.93 6.15
N SER A 151 -5.07 -5.93 6.29
CA SER A 151 -6.47 -5.90 5.87
C SER A 151 -7.38 -6.33 7.01
N GLN A 152 -8.47 -5.61 7.20
CA GLN A 152 -9.52 -5.95 8.17
C GLN A 152 -10.36 -7.17 7.74
N ILE A 153 -10.13 -7.72 6.55
CA ILE A 153 -10.88 -8.84 6.00
C ILE A 153 -10.85 -10.08 6.90
N GLY A 154 -9.77 -10.32 7.65
CA GLY A 154 -9.71 -11.43 8.61
C GLY A 154 -10.75 -11.31 9.73
N GLU A 155 -10.90 -10.10 10.31
CA GLU A 155 -11.94 -9.80 11.30
C GLU A 155 -13.35 -9.91 10.70
N ILE A 156 -13.53 -9.37 9.50
CA ILE A 156 -14.79 -9.44 8.75
C ILE A 156 -15.18 -10.89 8.47
N ALA A 157 -14.25 -11.71 7.98
CA ALA A 157 -14.47 -13.12 7.70
C ALA A 157 -14.89 -13.88 8.97
N ALA A 158 -14.16 -13.70 10.07
CA ALA A 158 -14.52 -14.31 11.35
C ALA A 158 -15.93 -13.89 11.83
N SER A 159 -16.35 -12.65 11.57
CA SER A 159 -17.69 -12.16 11.89
C SER A 159 -18.77 -12.82 11.00
N ILE A 160 -18.50 -12.98 9.70
CA ILE A 160 -19.41 -13.66 8.76
C ILE A 160 -19.52 -15.14 9.12
N GLU A 161 -18.42 -15.86 9.34
CA GLU A 161 -18.43 -17.28 9.72
C GLU A 161 -19.17 -17.54 11.02
N LYS A 162 -19.06 -16.63 11.99
CA LYS A 162 -19.76 -16.76 13.28
C LYS A 162 -21.26 -16.53 13.19
N ASN A 163 -21.73 -15.65 12.31
CA ASN A 163 -23.10 -15.14 12.30
C ASN A 163 -23.87 -15.46 11.01
N GLY A 164 -23.19 -15.94 9.98
CA GLY A 164 -23.75 -16.34 8.70
C GLY A 164 -24.12 -17.81 8.67
N VAL A 165 -24.78 -18.19 7.59
CA VAL A 165 -25.13 -19.58 7.27
C VAL A 165 -24.65 -19.92 5.85
N ALA A 166 -24.43 -21.21 5.61
CA ALA A 166 -24.03 -21.68 4.28
C ALA A 166 -25.02 -21.22 3.21
N GLY A 167 -24.50 -20.67 2.11
CA GLY A 167 -25.30 -20.11 1.03
C GLY A 167 -25.57 -18.61 1.15
N ASP A 168 -25.26 -17.97 2.27
CA ASP A 168 -25.35 -16.51 2.37
C ASP A 168 -24.53 -15.84 1.26
N SER A 169 -25.01 -14.70 0.76
CA SER A 169 -24.34 -13.90 -0.25
C SER A 169 -23.48 -12.84 0.40
N VAL A 170 -22.23 -12.71 -0.04
CA VAL A 170 -21.29 -11.67 0.42
C VAL A 170 -20.85 -10.83 -0.77
N VAL A 171 -21.18 -9.56 -0.72
CA VAL A 171 -20.84 -8.58 -1.77
C VAL A 171 -19.70 -7.69 -1.28
N PHE A 172 -18.73 -7.45 -2.14
CA PHE A 172 -17.57 -6.59 -1.86
C PHE A 172 -17.64 -5.31 -2.68
N CYS A 173 -17.62 -4.17 -2.04
CA CYS A 173 -17.55 -2.85 -2.68
C CYS A 173 -16.49 -1.98 -1.97
N PRO A 174 -15.37 -1.66 -2.65
CA PRO A 174 -14.98 -2.03 -4.01
C PRO A 174 -14.57 -3.50 -4.17
N ASP A 175 -14.49 -3.96 -5.41
CA ASP A 175 -14.03 -5.30 -5.80
C ASP A 175 -12.63 -5.66 -5.27
N GLN A 176 -11.78 -4.66 -5.02
CA GLN A 176 -10.42 -4.82 -4.46
C GLN A 176 -10.40 -5.52 -3.08
N LEU A 177 -11.51 -5.57 -2.37
CA LEU A 177 -11.64 -6.27 -1.09
C LEU A 177 -11.83 -7.79 -1.26
N ALA A 178 -12.41 -8.21 -2.39
CA ALA A 178 -12.79 -9.59 -2.63
C ALA A 178 -11.61 -10.59 -2.69
N PRO A 179 -10.46 -10.32 -3.36
CA PRO A 179 -9.36 -11.28 -3.42
C PRO A 179 -8.76 -11.64 -2.05
N ALA A 180 -8.82 -10.72 -1.08
CA ALA A 180 -8.38 -11.03 0.28
C ALA A 180 -9.39 -11.93 1.00
N ALA A 181 -10.68 -11.73 0.76
CA ALA A 181 -11.75 -12.50 1.34
C ALA A 181 -11.76 -13.97 0.86
N HIS A 182 -11.48 -14.22 -0.43
CA HIS A 182 -11.33 -15.56 -0.99
C HIS A 182 -10.26 -16.43 -0.31
N ARG A 183 -9.32 -15.81 0.40
CA ARG A 183 -8.25 -16.54 1.11
C ARG A 183 -8.67 -16.98 2.51
N VAL A 184 -9.70 -16.38 3.07
CA VAL A 184 -10.06 -16.53 4.47
C VAL A 184 -11.50 -16.96 4.68
N LEU A 185 -12.43 -16.67 3.76
CA LEU A 185 -13.81 -17.17 3.82
C LEU A 185 -13.90 -18.57 3.24
N GLY A 186 -14.70 -19.42 3.88
CA GLY A 186 -15.00 -20.76 3.37
C GLY A 186 -15.81 -20.74 2.06
N ASN A 187 -15.77 -21.85 1.32
CA ASN A 187 -16.48 -22.02 0.04
C ASN A 187 -18.00 -22.14 0.19
N GLU A 188 -18.53 -22.12 1.41
CA GLU A 188 -19.95 -22.17 1.73
C GLU A 188 -20.70 -20.86 1.43
N PHE A 189 -19.99 -19.75 1.23
CA PHE A 189 -20.57 -18.44 0.92
C PHE A 189 -20.52 -18.14 -0.57
N ASN A 190 -21.53 -17.42 -1.06
CA ASN A 190 -21.56 -16.93 -2.44
C ASN A 190 -20.93 -15.54 -2.49
N LEU A 191 -19.75 -15.42 -3.09
CA LEU A 191 -18.98 -14.19 -3.14
C LEU A 191 -19.23 -13.42 -4.45
N TYR A 192 -19.47 -12.13 -4.35
CA TYR A 192 -19.72 -11.24 -5.48
C TYR A 192 -18.94 -9.95 -5.36
N ALA A 193 -18.33 -9.50 -6.44
CA ALA A 193 -17.58 -8.24 -6.50
C ALA A 193 -18.33 -7.15 -7.27
N TYR A 194 -18.50 -6.00 -6.66
CA TYR A 194 -19.08 -4.81 -7.30
C TYR A 194 -18.12 -4.21 -8.33
N PRO A 195 -18.56 -3.77 -9.51
CA PRO A 195 -19.95 -3.70 -9.96
C PRO A 195 -20.38 -4.90 -10.85
N THR A 196 -19.44 -5.76 -11.23
CA THR A 196 -19.68 -6.83 -12.23
C THR A 196 -20.47 -7.99 -11.67
N LEU A 197 -20.41 -8.22 -10.36
CA LEU A 197 -20.97 -9.36 -9.62
C LEU A 197 -20.36 -10.70 -10.06
N ASP A 198 -19.10 -10.66 -10.52
CA ASP A 198 -18.28 -11.88 -10.64
C ASP A 198 -17.81 -12.36 -9.26
N SER A 199 -17.08 -13.47 -9.22
CA SER A 199 -16.58 -14.05 -7.96
C SER A 199 -15.60 -13.14 -7.21
N GLY A 200 -14.92 -12.21 -7.89
CA GLY A 200 -13.91 -11.33 -7.30
C GLY A 200 -12.60 -12.01 -6.91
N ASP A 201 -12.28 -13.19 -7.46
CA ASP A 201 -10.99 -13.87 -7.24
C ASP A 201 -9.80 -12.97 -7.62
N THR A 202 -9.99 -12.17 -8.65
CA THR A 202 -9.00 -11.21 -9.18
C THR A 202 -9.67 -9.89 -9.49
N VAL A 203 -8.90 -8.80 -9.43
CA VAL A 203 -9.35 -7.49 -9.89
C VAL A 203 -8.98 -7.31 -11.36
N ASP A 204 -9.96 -7.04 -12.20
CA ASP A 204 -9.74 -6.67 -13.59
C ASP A 204 -9.41 -5.17 -13.69
N TRP A 205 -8.15 -4.85 -13.96
CA TRP A 205 -7.65 -3.47 -14.06
C TRP A 205 -7.86 -2.83 -15.44
N TYR A 206 -8.36 -3.57 -16.42
CA TYR A 206 -8.59 -3.03 -17.77
C TYR A 206 -9.81 -2.12 -17.78
N ASP A 207 -9.65 -0.89 -18.22
CA ASP A 207 -10.66 0.17 -18.20
C ASP A 207 -11.37 0.35 -16.83
N TYR A 208 -10.63 0.07 -15.76
CA TYR A 208 -11.13 0.01 -14.40
C TYR A 208 -11.87 1.29 -13.97
N GLU A 209 -11.25 2.45 -14.22
CA GLU A 209 -11.83 3.74 -13.85
C GLU A 209 -13.14 4.00 -14.61
N LEU A 210 -13.14 3.76 -15.92
CA LEU A 210 -14.31 4.01 -16.79
C LEU A 210 -15.48 3.08 -16.41
N ARG A 211 -15.19 1.79 -16.20
CA ARG A 211 -16.20 0.79 -15.84
C ARG A 211 -16.84 1.11 -14.49
N ASN A 212 -16.04 1.44 -13.50
CA ASN A 212 -16.54 1.67 -12.15
C ASN A 212 -17.25 3.04 -12.02
N THR A 213 -16.70 4.10 -12.62
CA THR A 213 -17.33 5.43 -12.62
C THR A 213 -18.70 5.45 -13.29
N ASN A 214 -18.90 4.62 -14.32
CA ASN A 214 -20.17 4.51 -15.05
C ASN A 214 -21.17 3.55 -14.40
N SER A 215 -20.83 2.89 -13.30
CA SER A 215 -21.72 1.96 -12.61
C SER A 215 -22.77 2.71 -11.79
N ASP A 216 -24.02 2.25 -11.86
CA ASP A 216 -25.11 2.76 -11.03
C ASP A 216 -25.35 1.81 -9.83
N PRO A 217 -25.13 2.28 -8.60
CA PRO A 217 -25.36 1.48 -7.41
C PRO A 217 -26.78 0.93 -7.29
N SER A 218 -27.80 1.65 -7.81
CA SER A 218 -29.19 1.21 -7.76
C SER A 218 -29.43 0.02 -8.69
N GLU A 219 -28.93 0.08 -9.94
CA GLU A 219 -29.03 -1.03 -10.88
C GLU A 219 -28.27 -2.27 -10.37
N VAL A 220 -27.10 -2.08 -9.77
CA VAL A 220 -26.33 -3.18 -9.20
C VAL A 220 -27.04 -3.77 -7.99
N ALA A 221 -27.65 -2.93 -7.13
CA ALA A 221 -28.46 -3.42 -6.00
C ALA A 221 -29.64 -4.30 -6.45
N GLU A 222 -30.36 -3.89 -7.51
CA GLU A 222 -31.44 -4.71 -8.09
C GLU A 222 -30.93 -6.08 -8.57
N ARG A 223 -29.77 -6.10 -9.22
CA ARG A 223 -29.13 -7.35 -9.67
C ARG A 223 -28.74 -8.23 -8.47
N ILE A 224 -28.16 -7.66 -7.43
CA ILE A 224 -27.80 -8.38 -6.19
C ILE A 224 -29.06 -9.00 -5.56
N LEU A 225 -30.14 -8.22 -5.44
CA LEU A 225 -31.41 -8.68 -4.88
C LEU A 225 -32.06 -9.78 -5.72
N SER A 226 -31.82 -9.79 -7.05
CA SER A 226 -32.30 -10.86 -7.95
C SER A 226 -31.52 -12.16 -7.80
N LEU A 227 -30.24 -12.10 -7.43
CA LEU A 227 -29.38 -13.27 -7.20
C LEU A 227 -29.59 -13.83 -5.78
N HIS A 228 -30.08 -13.01 -4.87
CA HIS A 228 -30.21 -13.37 -3.46
C HIS A 228 -31.43 -14.26 -3.19
N ILE A 229 -31.23 -15.40 -2.52
CA ILE A 229 -32.27 -16.33 -2.12
C ILE A 229 -32.95 -15.81 -0.84
N SER A 230 -34.28 -15.76 -0.83
CA SER A 230 -35.08 -15.07 0.20
C SER A 230 -34.89 -15.57 1.64
N GLU A 231 -34.35 -16.76 1.84
CA GLU A 231 -34.14 -17.37 3.18
C GLU A 231 -32.70 -17.16 3.71
N GLN A 232 -31.83 -16.52 2.92
CA GLN A 232 -30.43 -16.28 3.26
C GLN A 232 -30.21 -14.83 3.67
N SER A 233 -29.08 -14.54 4.33
CA SER A 233 -28.67 -13.18 4.60
C SER A 233 -27.80 -12.64 3.46
N LEU A 234 -27.90 -11.34 3.23
CA LEU A 234 -27.00 -10.61 2.35
C LEU A 234 -25.99 -9.83 3.22
N TRP A 235 -24.73 -10.02 2.97
CA TRP A 235 -23.64 -9.31 3.62
C TRP A 235 -22.99 -8.35 2.62
N LEU A 236 -22.73 -7.12 3.04
CA LEU A 236 -21.98 -6.14 2.27
C LEU A 236 -20.71 -5.77 3.03
N VAL A 237 -19.56 -6.04 2.41
CA VAL A 237 -18.24 -5.56 2.84
C VAL A 237 -17.94 -4.31 2.02
N TRP A 238 -17.84 -3.15 2.67
CA TRP A 238 -17.77 -1.91 1.92
C TRP A 238 -16.94 -0.82 2.58
N VAL A 239 -16.40 0.06 1.74
CA VAL A 239 -15.72 1.29 2.16
C VAL A 239 -15.80 2.32 1.04
N ASP A 240 -16.00 3.58 1.40
CA ASP A 240 -15.97 4.72 0.50
C ASP A 240 -14.57 5.35 0.42
N GLY A 241 -14.39 6.32 -0.48
CA GLY A 241 -13.20 7.16 -0.54
C GLY A 241 -12.13 6.69 -1.53
N TYR A 242 -12.35 5.60 -2.26
CA TYR A 242 -11.51 5.30 -3.43
C TYR A 242 -11.83 6.25 -4.57
N LYS A 243 -10.80 6.80 -5.23
CA LYS A 243 -10.92 7.78 -6.31
C LYS A 243 -11.99 7.40 -7.35
N THR A 244 -12.01 6.14 -7.76
CA THR A 244 -12.90 5.62 -8.81
C THR A 244 -14.35 5.43 -8.36
N PHE A 245 -14.56 5.08 -7.10
CA PHE A 245 -15.87 4.74 -6.57
C PHE A 245 -16.54 5.91 -5.83
N GLY A 246 -15.74 6.88 -5.34
CA GLY A 246 -16.29 7.99 -4.56
C GLY A 246 -17.14 7.49 -3.40
N SER A 247 -18.46 7.78 -3.45
CA SER A 247 -19.49 7.37 -2.48
C SER A 247 -20.37 6.21 -2.96
N GLN A 248 -20.01 5.53 -4.06
CA GLN A 248 -20.87 4.49 -4.65
C GLN A 248 -21.13 3.32 -3.71
N CYS A 249 -20.13 2.93 -2.90
CA CYS A 249 -20.28 1.80 -1.97
C CYS A 249 -21.21 2.13 -0.81
N GLY A 250 -21.15 3.35 -0.26
CA GLY A 250 -22.11 3.83 0.73
C GLY A 250 -23.50 4.06 0.16
N GLU A 251 -23.60 4.41 -1.14
CA GLU A 251 -24.88 4.49 -1.82
C GLU A 251 -25.49 3.10 -2.03
N LEU A 252 -24.70 2.12 -2.44
CA LEU A 252 -25.11 0.71 -2.54
C LEU A 252 -25.62 0.20 -1.19
N GLU A 253 -24.91 0.48 -0.09
CA GLU A 253 -25.35 0.12 1.28
C GLU A 253 -26.72 0.73 1.58
N ARG A 254 -26.92 2.01 1.31
CA ARG A 254 -28.17 2.73 1.57
C ARG A 254 -29.35 2.19 0.75
N VAL A 255 -29.09 1.85 -0.53
CA VAL A 255 -30.12 1.26 -1.40
C VAL A 255 -30.49 -0.13 -0.89
N LEU A 256 -29.53 -1.00 -0.57
CA LEU A 256 -29.80 -2.33 -0.03
C LEU A 256 -30.53 -2.27 1.30
N ALA A 257 -30.22 -1.32 2.19
CA ALA A 257 -30.92 -1.09 3.43
C ALA A 257 -32.40 -0.73 3.23
N ALA A 258 -32.68 0.07 2.19
CA ALA A 258 -34.07 0.46 1.87
C ALA A 258 -34.95 -0.69 1.38
N PHE A 259 -34.37 -1.71 0.76
CA PHE A 259 -35.07 -2.92 0.30
C PHE A 259 -35.12 -4.05 1.33
N SER A 260 -34.46 -3.89 2.47
CA SER A 260 -34.36 -4.90 3.52
C SER A 260 -35.28 -4.59 4.69
N SER A 261 -35.80 -5.63 5.37
CA SER A 261 -36.60 -5.46 6.60
C SER A 261 -35.73 -5.00 7.77
N SER A 262 -34.45 -5.38 7.76
CA SER A 262 -33.47 -5.01 8.79
C SER A 262 -32.07 -4.94 8.19
N SER A 263 -31.31 -3.92 8.61
CA SER A 263 -29.88 -3.79 8.35
C SER A 263 -29.13 -3.66 9.70
N LYS A 264 -27.97 -4.28 9.80
CA LYS A 264 -27.13 -4.23 11.01
C LYS A 264 -25.66 -4.21 10.63
N VAL A 265 -24.93 -3.23 11.17
CA VAL A 265 -23.47 -3.18 11.10
C VAL A 265 -22.88 -4.16 12.11
N PHE A 266 -21.95 -4.98 11.67
CA PHE A 266 -21.24 -5.98 12.47
C PHE A 266 -19.79 -5.60 12.72
N VAL A 267 -19.15 -4.92 11.76
CA VAL A 267 -17.78 -4.43 11.85
C VAL A 267 -17.76 -3.03 11.26
N ASP A 268 -17.16 -2.09 11.97
CA ASP A 268 -16.88 -0.75 11.49
C ASP A 268 -15.47 -0.66 10.88
N ALA A 269 -15.32 0.11 9.81
CA ALA A 269 -14.02 0.33 9.18
C ALA A 269 -13.03 1.00 10.15
N ASN A 270 -11.90 0.36 10.40
CA ASN A 270 -10.84 0.85 11.28
C ASN A 270 -9.58 1.20 10.47
N GLY A 271 -9.54 2.42 9.94
CA GLY A 271 -8.40 2.92 9.16
C GLY A 271 -7.14 3.24 9.99
N ASP A 272 -7.25 3.27 11.33
CA ASP A 272 -6.10 3.53 12.20
C ASP A 272 -5.23 2.27 12.36
N ASP A 273 -5.85 1.09 12.42
CA ASP A 273 -5.16 -0.19 12.60
C ASP A 273 -4.89 -0.91 11.28
N PHE A 274 -5.76 -0.76 10.28
CA PHE A 274 -5.67 -1.48 9.01
C PHE A 274 -5.45 -0.53 7.83
N TYR A 275 -4.56 -0.92 6.93
CA TYR A 275 -4.35 -0.20 5.66
C TYR A 275 -5.58 -0.35 4.73
N ASN A 276 -6.14 -1.57 4.66
CA ASN A 276 -7.38 -1.85 3.96
C ASN A 276 -8.47 -2.13 5.00
N SER A 277 -9.12 -1.07 5.47
CA SER A 277 -10.28 -1.16 6.38
C SER A 277 -11.58 -1.25 5.58
N ALA A 278 -12.60 -1.87 6.15
CA ALA A 278 -13.94 -1.93 5.56
C ALA A 278 -15.01 -2.13 6.63
N ASN A 279 -16.22 -1.67 6.31
CA ASN A 279 -17.43 -1.96 7.10
C ASN A 279 -17.99 -3.31 6.69
N LEU A 280 -18.69 -3.95 7.62
CA LEU A 280 -19.52 -5.13 7.36
C LEU A 280 -20.96 -4.86 7.78
N THR A 281 -21.87 -4.83 6.81
CA THR A 281 -23.32 -4.68 7.04
C THR A 281 -24.05 -5.95 6.61
N ARG A 282 -24.95 -6.45 7.46
CA ARG A 282 -25.84 -7.56 7.14
C ARG A 282 -27.25 -7.05 6.88
N PHE A 283 -27.87 -7.58 5.83
CA PHE A 283 -29.24 -7.30 5.45
C PHE A 283 -30.08 -8.58 5.53
N THR A 284 -31.28 -8.46 6.05
CA THR A 284 -32.26 -9.56 6.13
C THR A 284 -33.60 -9.07 5.58
N LYS A 285 -34.31 -9.96 4.89
CA LYS A 285 -35.67 -9.72 4.41
C LYS A 285 -36.69 -9.94 5.49
#